data_6c7f083d55da6d92ae02fc6bae49c3d0
#
_entry.id   6c7f083d55da6d92ae02fc6bae49c3d0
#
_cell.length_a   1.000
_cell.length_b   1.000
_cell.length_c   1.000
_cell.angle_alpha   90.00
_cell.angle_beta   90.00
_cell.angle_gamma   90.00
#
_symmetry.space_group_name_H-M   'P 1'
#
loop_
_entity.id
_entity.type
_entity.pdbx_description
1 polymer ?
#
loop_
_entity_poly.entity_id
_entity_poly.type
_entity_poly.pdbx_seq_one_letter_code
_entity_poly.pdbx_strand_id
1 'polypeptide(L)'
;MAKRITGTTPRQDGYRMPGEFEEQSGVWMLWPQRPDNWRGGAKPAQQAFIDVARAIARFEPVTVCVNPDQFQNARARLPEDVRVVEMTSNDAWVRDCGPTFVKNDQGGLRAVDWTFNAWGGLYDGLYFPWDQDDLVARKICELEGVDSYRTDDFVLEGGSIHVDGQGTVLTTEMCLLSPGRNPELSRRDIEEKLCGYLGCEKVIWLRDGIDPDETNGHIDDVACFVAPGEVACIWTEDPENPFYQAAQDAFRTLSQATDAKGRRLTVHKLCLTKKPCYLEGAETIDAVEGTAPRENGEVSIASYMNFLIVNGAVIAPQYGDENDRLAIQQLQQMFPDRQIVGVQTRELAVGGGNLHCITPQQPTA
;
A
#
# COMPACT_ATOMS: atom_id res chain seq x y z
N MET A 1 26.26 5.18 -8.32
CA MET A 1 25.63 3.86 -8.05
C MET A 1 25.08 3.92 -6.66
N ALA A 2 23.81 3.56 -6.49
CA ALA A 2 23.16 3.42 -5.18
C ALA A 2 23.96 2.47 -4.27
N LYS A 3 24.08 2.81 -3.01
CA LYS A 3 24.81 2.03 -2.02
C LYS A 3 23.82 1.35 -1.06
N ARG A 4 24.12 0.13 -0.68
CA ARG A 4 23.49 -0.52 0.46
C ARG A 4 24.15 -0.01 1.74
N ILE A 5 23.37 0.62 2.62
CA ILE A 5 23.83 1.11 3.92
C ILE A 5 23.65 -0.01 4.94
N THR A 6 24.68 -0.26 5.74
CA THR A 6 24.69 -1.28 6.79
C THR A 6 25.19 -0.70 8.10
N GLY A 7 24.77 -1.28 9.23
CA GLY A 7 25.24 -0.92 10.57
C GLY A 7 24.66 0.35 11.16
N THR A 8 23.70 0.99 10.48
CA THR A 8 22.95 2.17 10.96
C THR A 8 21.50 2.09 10.47
N THR A 9 20.64 2.95 10.99
CA THR A 9 19.24 3.07 10.59
C THR A 9 18.94 4.48 10.08
N PRO A 10 17.87 4.68 9.28
CA PRO A 10 17.42 6.02 8.89
C PRO A 10 17.37 7.02 10.05
N ARG A 11 16.78 6.63 11.19
CA ARG A 11 16.68 7.50 12.37
C ARG A 11 18.04 7.94 12.89
N GLN A 12 18.99 7.02 12.96
CA GLN A 12 20.37 7.34 13.44
C GLN A 12 21.09 8.29 12.48
N ASP A 13 20.77 8.22 11.19
CA ASP A 13 21.33 9.07 10.14
C ASP A 13 20.52 10.37 9.93
N GLY A 14 19.46 10.60 10.73
CA GLY A 14 18.63 11.81 10.65
C GLY A 14 17.59 11.80 9.54
N TYR A 15 17.19 10.61 9.06
CA TYR A 15 16.13 10.43 8.06
C TYR A 15 14.83 9.97 8.70
N ARG A 16 13.70 10.35 8.10
CA ARG A 16 12.34 9.92 8.45
C ARG A 16 11.53 9.57 7.21
N MET A 17 10.54 8.71 7.35
CA MET A 17 9.50 8.55 6.35
C MET A 17 8.58 9.77 6.40
N PRO A 18 8.38 10.50 5.29
CA PRO A 18 7.45 11.63 5.24
C PRO A 18 6.00 11.14 5.24
N GLY A 19 5.06 12.00 5.67
CA GLY A 19 3.63 11.73 5.47
C GLY A 19 3.30 11.73 3.98
N GLU A 20 2.37 10.88 3.56
CA GLU A 20 2.00 10.75 2.14
C GLU A 20 1.45 12.05 1.55
N PHE A 21 0.91 12.91 2.39
CA PHE A 21 0.42 14.25 2.01
C PHE A 21 1.55 15.30 1.80
N GLU A 22 2.83 14.99 2.10
CA GLU A 22 3.97 15.83 1.77
C GLU A 22 4.25 15.79 0.25
N GLU A 23 5.01 16.76 -0.25
CA GLU A 23 5.30 16.89 -1.69
C GLU A 23 6.05 15.67 -2.23
N GLN A 24 5.62 15.19 -3.40
CA GLN A 24 6.11 14.00 -4.06
C GLN A 24 6.77 14.33 -5.39
N SER A 25 7.75 13.55 -5.79
CA SER A 25 8.43 13.63 -7.09
C SER A 25 7.87 12.64 -8.12
N GLY A 26 7.05 11.68 -7.70
CA GLY A 26 6.37 10.73 -8.58
C GLY A 26 5.89 9.47 -7.88
N VAL A 27 5.20 8.63 -8.65
CA VAL A 27 4.63 7.35 -8.22
C VAL A 27 5.19 6.21 -9.08
N TRP A 28 5.44 5.08 -8.42
CA TRP A 28 5.87 3.85 -9.06
C TRP A 28 4.71 2.87 -9.18
N MET A 29 4.69 2.08 -10.25
CA MET A 29 3.77 0.98 -10.48
C MET A 29 4.51 -0.21 -11.10
N LEU A 30 4.03 -1.43 -10.87
CA LEU A 30 4.42 -2.63 -11.62
C LEU A 30 3.28 -3.04 -12.56
N TRP A 31 3.60 -3.71 -13.67
CA TRP A 31 2.60 -4.12 -14.65
C TRP A 31 2.02 -5.49 -14.31
N PRO A 32 0.68 -5.64 -14.19
CA PRO A 32 0.07 -6.92 -13.85
C PRO A 32 0.08 -7.87 -15.04
N GLN A 33 0.50 -9.13 -14.81
CA GLN A 33 0.59 -10.12 -15.88
C GLN A 33 0.31 -11.56 -15.45
N ARG A 34 0.36 -11.88 -14.14
CA ARG A 34 0.21 -13.25 -13.63
C ARG A 34 -1.18 -13.83 -13.94
N PRO A 35 -1.28 -14.90 -14.75
CA PRO A 35 -2.57 -15.52 -15.05
C PRO A 35 -3.13 -16.34 -13.87
N ASP A 36 -2.30 -16.68 -12.90
CA ASP A 36 -2.64 -17.38 -11.66
C ASP A 36 -3.09 -16.45 -10.52
N ASN A 37 -3.08 -15.12 -10.75
CA ASN A 37 -3.65 -14.13 -9.86
C ASN A 37 -4.74 -13.29 -10.56
N TRP A 38 -4.46 -12.85 -11.79
CA TRP A 38 -5.31 -11.90 -12.52
C TRP A 38 -6.21 -12.61 -13.52
N ARG A 39 -7.53 -12.56 -13.30
CA ARG A 39 -8.53 -13.16 -14.19
C ARG A 39 -8.41 -12.64 -15.63
N GLY A 40 -8.88 -13.45 -16.59
CA GLY A 40 -8.90 -13.07 -18.00
C GLY A 40 -7.53 -12.77 -18.61
N GLY A 41 -6.47 -13.43 -18.12
CA GLY A 41 -5.08 -13.20 -18.56
C GLY A 41 -4.59 -11.80 -18.27
N ALA A 42 -4.95 -11.25 -17.12
CA ALA A 42 -4.63 -9.92 -16.61
C ALA A 42 -5.18 -8.73 -17.43
N LYS A 43 -5.90 -8.96 -18.52
CA LYS A 43 -6.35 -7.85 -19.41
C LYS A 43 -7.28 -6.84 -18.72
N PRO A 44 -8.27 -7.24 -17.90
CA PRO A 44 -9.08 -6.29 -17.13
C PRO A 44 -8.26 -5.52 -16.10
N ALA A 45 -7.35 -6.17 -15.38
CA ALA A 45 -6.44 -5.54 -14.43
C ALA A 45 -5.51 -4.53 -15.14
N GLN A 46 -4.91 -4.90 -16.27
CA GLN A 46 -4.09 -3.98 -17.08
C GLN A 46 -4.86 -2.72 -17.48
N GLN A 47 -6.15 -2.84 -17.80
CA GLN A 47 -6.95 -1.66 -18.10
C GLN A 47 -7.13 -0.76 -16.86
N ALA A 48 -7.41 -1.35 -15.69
CA ALA A 48 -7.51 -0.60 -14.43
C ALA A 48 -6.18 0.11 -14.09
N PHE A 49 -5.04 -0.57 -14.25
CA PHE A 49 -3.72 0.03 -14.06
C PHE A 49 -3.45 1.22 -15.00
N ILE A 50 -3.86 1.11 -16.27
CA ILE A 50 -3.77 2.23 -17.24
C ILE A 50 -4.61 3.42 -16.77
N ASP A 51 -5.84 3.17 -16.30
CA ASP A 51 -6.74 4.23 -15.85
C ASP A 51 -6.24 4.90 -14.57
N VAL A 52 -5.65 4.13 -13.62
CA VAL A 52 -4.95 4.65 -12.45
C VAL A 52 -3.73 5.49 -12.86
N ALA A 53 -2.83 4.94 -13.70
CA ALA A 53 -1.65 5.66 -14.19
C ALA A 53 -2.02 6.99 -14.87
N ARG A 54 -3.05 6.97 -15.72
CA ARG A 54 -3.58 8.17 -16.39
C ARG A 54 -4.14 9.19 -15.41
N ALA A 55 -4.81 8.75 -14.34
CA ALA A 55 -5.35 9.63 -13.32
C ALA A 55 -4.24 10.33 -12.54
N ILE A 56 -3.19 9.59 -12.15
CA ILE A 56 -2.03 10.11 -11.41
C ILE A 56 -1.19 11.04 -12.29
N ALA A 57 -0.93 10.69 -13.55
CA ALA A 57 -0.07 11.44 -14.47
C ALA A 57 -0.55 12.88 -14.73
N ARG A 58 -1.80 13.20 -14.38
CA ARG A 58 -2.32 14.58 -14.41
C ARG A 58 -1.73 15.48 -13.32
N PHE A 59 -1.12 14.92 -12.29
CA PHE A 59 -0.68 15.63 -11.09
C PHE A 59 0.81 15.45 -10.81
N GLU A 60 1.36 14.28 -11.12
CA GLU A 60 2.77 13.99 -10.89
C GLU A 60 3.28 12.86 -11.81
N PRO A 61 4.61 12.74 -11.98
CA PRO A 61 5.21 11.71 -12.83
C PRO A 61 4.84 10.29 -12.39
N VAL A 62 4.57 9.41 -13.36
CA VAL A 62 4.33 7.99 -13.13
C VAL A 62 5.39 7.15 -13.84
N THR A 63 5.97 6.20 -13.13
CA THR A 63 6.84 5.18 -13.71
C THR A 63 6.19 3.80 -13.55
N VAL A 64 5.99 3.10 -14.67
CA VAL A 64 5.49 1.73 -14.70
C VAL A 64 6.64 0.79 -15.06
N CYS A 65 6.98 -0.12 -14.15
CA CYS A 65 7.96 -1.15 -14.37
C CYS A 65 7.28 -2.40 -14.95
N VAL A 66 7.90 -3.01 -15.94
CA VAL A 66 7.26 -4.02 -16.79
C VAL A 66 8.24 -5.16 -17.07
N ASN A 67 7.79 -6.40 -16.92
CA ASN A 67 8.59 -7.54 -17.36
C ASN A 67 8.91 -7.46 -18.86
N PRO A 68 10.09 -7.91 -19.32
CA PRO A 68 10.55 -7.74 -20.71
C PRO A 68 9.59 -8.25 -21.78
N ASP A 69 8.91 -9.36 -21.51
CA ASP A 69 7.92 -9.97 -22.41
C ASP A 69 6.63 -9.14 -22.59
N GLN A 70 6.31 -8.28 -21.60
CA GLN A 70 5.15 -7.39 -21.60
C GLN A 70 5.45 -5.96 -22.03
N PHE A 71 6.73 -5.60 -22.24
CA PHE A 71 7.12 -4.20 -22.48
C PHE A 71 6.40 -3.59 -23.68
N GLN A 72 6.35 -4.28 -24.82
CA GLN A 72 5.67 -3.76 -26.02
C GLN A 72 4.16 -3.60 -25.80
N ASN A 73 3.53 -4.55 -25.09
CA ASN A 73 2.12 -4.48 -24.73
C ASN A 73 1.83 -3.27 -23.83
N ALA A 74 2.58 -3.12 -22.76
CA ALA A 74 2.42 -2.00 -21.81
C ALA A 74 2.69 -0.65 -22.48
N ARG A 75 3.81 -0.51 -23.22
CA ARG A 75 4.15 0.74 -23.90
C ARG A 75 3.12 1.18 -24.94
N ALA A 76 2.52 0.24 -25.67
CA ALA A 76 1.47 0.52 -26.65
C ALA A 76 0.14 1.00 -26.03
N ARG A 77 -0.11 0.71 -24.76
CA ARG A 77 -1.38 0.98 -24.06
C ARG A 77 -1.30 2.12 -23.05
N LEU A 78 -0.14 2.30 -22.42
CA LEU A 78 0.08 3.38 -21.45
C LEU A 78 0.18 4.74 -22.15
N PRO A 79 -0.24 5.85 -21.52
CA PRO A 79 -0.03 7.20 -22.01
C PRO A 79 1.45 7.49 -22.35
N GLU A 80 1.70 8.40 -23.28
CA GLU A 80 3.07 8.73 -23.72
C GLU A 80 3.92 9.40 -22.63
N ASP A 81 3.29 10.15 -21.74
CA ASP A 81 3.88 10.84 -20.59
C ASP A 81 4.18 9.92 -19.40
N VAL A 82 3.69 8.68 -19.41
CA VAL A 82 4.06 7.66 -18.44
C VAL A 82 5.40 7.02 -18.81
N ARG A 83 6.37 7.10 -17.91
CA ARG A 83 7.68 6.42 -18.06
C ARG A 83 7.47 4.90 -17.95
N VAL A 84 7.99 4.14 -18.91
CA VAL A 84 7.97 2.67 -18.87
C VAL A 84 9.39 2.14 -18.80
N VAL A 85 9.65 1.25 -17.84
CA VAL A 85 10.99 0.69 -17.56
C VAL A 85 10.91 -0.83 -17.53
N GLU A 86 11.83 -1.51 -18.21
CA GLU A 86 11.97 -2.97 -18.06
C GLU A 86 12.48 -3.32 -16.66
N MET A 87 11.70 -4.11 -15.93
CA MET A 87 12.06 -4.62 -14.61
C MET A 87 11.32 -5.92 -14.34
N THR A 88 12.06 -6.99 -14.06
CA THR A 88 11.46 -8.27 -13.69
C THR A 88 10.86 -8.22 -12.28
N SER A 89 9.61 -8.65 -12.16
CA SER A 89 8.89 -8.87 -10.90
C SER A 89 8.10 -10.18 -10.97
N ASN A 90 7.67 -10.72 -9.83
CA ASN A 90 6.77 -11.86 -9.77
C ASN A 90 5.30 -11.41 -9.90
N ASP A 91 4.90 -10.29 -9.27
CA ASP A 91 3.56 -9.71 -9.38
C ASP A 91 3.62 -8.17 -9.40
N ALA A 92 2.51 -7.49 -9.15
CA ALA A 92 2.33 -6.06 -9.40
C ALA A 92 2.13 -5.20 -8.12
N TRP A 93 2.36 -5.75 -6.94
CA TRP A 93 2.08 -5.12 -5.65
C TRP A 93 3.26 -4.30 -5.12
N VAL A 94 3.60 -3.24 -5.84
CA VAL A 94 4.82 -2.46 -5.58
C VAL A 94 4.77 -1.62 -4.29
N ARG A 95 3.59 -1.36 -3.72
CA ARG A 95 3.48 -0.79 -2.37
C ARG A 95 4.21 -1.66 -1.36
N ASP A 96 4.08 -2.98 -1.50
CA ASP A 96 4.55 -3.95 -0.52
C ASP A 96 5.98 -4.43 -0.77
N CYS A 97 6.34 -4.65 -2.03
CA CYS A 97 7.69 -5.09 -2.41
C CYS A 97 8.62 -3.96 -2.86
N GLY A 98 8.10 -2.73 -3.00
CA GLY A 98 8.86 -1.54 -3.38
C GLY A 98 9.56 -0.87 -2.20
N PRO A 99 10.39 0.15 -2.49
CA PRO A 99 11.11 0.88 -1.44
C PRO A 99 10.19 1.79 -0.62
N THR A 100 10.40 1.84 0.69
CA THR A 100 9.86 2.90 1.52
C THR A 100 10.86 4.05 1.56
N PHE A 101 10.55 5.16 0.90
CA PHE A 101 11.45 6.31 0.86
C PHE A 101 11.49 7.06 2.18
N VAL A 102 12.68 7.51 2.55
CA VAL A 102 12.95 8.34 3.74
C VAL A 102 13.76 9.56 3.33
N LYS A 103 13.47 10.71 3.96
CA LYS A 103 14.13 11.98 3.66
C LYS A 103 14.64 12.66 4.92
N ASN A 104 15.57 13.59 4.75
CA ASN A 104 16.04 14.46 5.82
C ASN A 104 15.80 15.93 5.49
N ASP A 105 15.98 16.81 6.47
CA ASP A 105 15.75 18.25 6.32
C ASP A 105 16.83 18.97 5.48
N GLN A 106 17.87 18.26 5.04
CA GLN A 106 18.95 18.81 4.19
C GLN A 106 18.79 18.45 2.70
N GLY A 107 17.61 17.91 2.30
CA GLY A 107 17.35 17.50 0.92
C GLY A 107 17.96 16.15 0.56
N GLY A 108 18.31 15.33 1.54
CA GLY A 108 18.76 13.96 1.31
C GLY A 108 17.57 13.00 1.13
N LEU A 109 17.63 12.15 0.12
CA LEU A 109 16.68 11.06 -0.11
C LEU A 109 17.39 9.72 0.01
N ARG A 110 16.82 8.80 0.77
CA ARG A 110 17.23 7.40 0.88
C ARG A 110 15.98 6.51 0.89
N ALA A 111 16.15 5.20 0.95
CA ALA A 111 15.04 4.27 1.03
C ALA A 111 15.30 3.13 2.02
N VAL A 112 14.24 2.53 2.51
CA VAL A 112 14.29 1.23 3.19
C VAL A 112 13.87 0.16 2.18
N ASP A 113 14.72 -0.84 2.04
CA ASP A 113 14.54 -2.03 1.23
C ASP A 113 14.19 -3.17 2.20
N TRP A 114 12.88 -3.39 2.40
CA TRP A 114 12.36 -4.41 3.31
C TRP A 114 12.56 -5.81 2.77
N THR A 115 12.67 -6.80 3.66
CA THR A 115 12.53 -8.19 3.24
C THR A 115 11.07 -8.47 2.94
N PHE A 116 10.79 -8.90 1.72
CA PHE A 116 9.47 -9.29 1.24
C PHE A 116 9.36 -10.81 1.11
N ASN A 117 8.24 -11.39 1.55
CA ASN A 117 8.03 -12.83 1.55
C ASN A 117 6.63 -13.27 1.08
N ALA A 118 6.02 -12.51 0.17
CA ALA A 118 4.68 -12.75 -0.35
C ALA A 118 3.60 -12.87 0.75
N TRP A 119 3.67 -11.98 1.75
CA TRP A 119 2.75 -11.80 2.87
C TRP A 119 2.66 -12.95 3.88
N GLY A 120 3.55 -13.91 3.84
CA GLY A 120 3.50 -15.01 4.81
C GLY A 120 4.60 -16.04 4.67
N GLY A 121 5.43 -15.93 3.64
CA GLY A 121 6.54 -16.81 3.39
C GLY A 121 6.10 -18.27 3.21
N LEU A 122 6.74 -19.18 3.94
CA LEU A 122 6.39 -20.59 3.90
C LEU A 122 5.21 -20.97 4.82
N TYR A 123 4.68 -20.00 5.58
CA TYR A 123 3.58 -20.25 6.52
C TYR A 123 2.22 -20.08 5.82
N ASP A 124 1.96 -18.90 5.26
CA ASP A 124 0.72 -18.53 4.60
C ASP A 124 0.93 -17.60 3.39
N GLY A 125 2.14 -17.59 2.81
CA GLY A 125 2.44 -16.78 1.63
C GLY A 125 1.57 -17.14 0.43
N LEU A 126 1.15 -16.12 -0.33
CA LEU A 126 0.18 -16.28 -1.41
C LEU A 126 0.77 -16.95 -2.66
N TYR A 127 2.09 -16.87 -2.86
CA TYR A 127 2.79 -17.49 -3.99
C TYR A 127 4.25 -17.77 -3.71
N PHE A 128 4.80 -18.69 -4.47
CA PHE A 128 6.23 -19.04 -4.48
C PHE A 128 6.68 -19.34 -5.92
N PRO A 129 7.85 -18.83 -6.36
CA PRO A 129 8.81 -17.98 -5.64
C PRO A 129 8.38 -16.50 -5.60
N TRP A 130 8.98 -15.71 -4.68
CA TRP A 130 8.83 -14.25 -4.59
C TRP A 130 10.16 -13.49 -4.72
N ASP A 131 11.20 -14.18 -5.21
CA ASP A 131 12.58 -13.69 -5.27
C ASP A 131 12.75 -12.43 -6.15
N GLN A 132 11.93 -12.27 -7.20
CA GLN A 132 11.98 -11.09 -8.05
C GLN A 132 11.30 -9.89 -7.40
N ASP A 133 10.25 -10.13 -6.63
CA ASP A 133 9.56 -9.08 -5.88
C ASP A 133 10.42 -8.59 -4.71
N ASP A 134 11.10 -9.48 -3.99
CA ASP A 134 12.06 -9.09 -2.92
C ASP A 134 13.23 -8.24 -3.45
N LEU A 135 13.44 -8.18 -4.75
CA LEU A 135 14.46 -7.35 -5.39
C LEU A 135 13.92 -6.02 -5.96
N VAL A 136 12.61 -5.80 -5.98
CA VAL A 136 12.02 -4.61 -6.62
C VAL A 136 12.49 -3.32 -5.95
N ALA A 137 12.47 -3.25 -4.62
CA ALA A 137 12.92 -2.08 -3.87
C ALA A 137 14.36 -1.70 -4.25
N ARG A 138 15.26 -2.67 -4.27
CA ARG A 138 16.65 -2.47 -4.67
C ARG A 138 16.77 -1.98 -6.12
N LYS A 139 16.05 -2.60 -7.05
CA LYS A 139 16.10 -2.23 -8.48
C LYS A 139 15.63 -0.79 -8.69
N ILE A 140 14.56 -0.35 -8.00
CA ILE A 140 14.07 1.05 -8.03
C ILE A 140 15.14 2.00 -7.46
N CYS A 141 15.74 1.67 -6.32
CA CYS A 141 16.81 2.48 -5.73
C CYS A 141 18.03 2.62 -6.66
N GLU A 142 18.41 1.55 -7.36
CA GLU A 142 19.50 1.58 -8.35
C GLU A 142 19.16 2.47 -9.56
N LEU A 143 17.91 2.44 -10.05
CA LEU A 143 17.43 3.29 -11.15
C LEU A 143 17.44 4.77 -10.78
N GLU A 144 17.05 5.10 -9.57
CA GLU A 144 16.98 6.48 -9.08
C GLU A 144 18.31 6.98 -8.47
N GLY A 145 19.30 6.11 -8.33
CA GLY A 145 20.58 6.46 -7.69
C GLY A 145 20.46 6.75 -6.20
N VAL A 146 19.44 6.21 -5.53
CA VAL A 146 19.11 6.41 -4.12
C VAL A 146 19.73 5.32 -3.25
N ASP A 147 20.48 5.70 -2.22
CA ASP A 147 21.05 4.75 -1.27
C ASP A 147 19.95 4.10 -0.41
N SER A 148 20.10 2.83 -0.05
CA SER A 148 19.09 2.08 0.69
C SER A 148 19.62 1.34 1.90
N TYR A 149 18.73 1.16 2.90
CA TYR A 149 18.91 0.31 4.07
C TYR A 149 18.18 -1.01 3.84
N ARG A 150 18.89 -2.12 3.73
CA ARG A 150 18.26 -3.44 3.61
C ARG A 150 17.99 -4.03 4.99
N THR A 151 16.81 -4.58 5.19
CA THR A 151 16.39 -5.23 6.43
C THR A 151 16.40 -6.76 6.28
N ASP A 152 17.58 -7.39 6.32
CA ASP A 152 17.68 -8.85 6.13
C ASP A 152 17.00 -9.67 7.26
N ASP A 153 16.72 -9.04 8.40
CA ASP A 153 16.18 -9.64 9.62
C ASP A 153 14.80 -9.09 10.00
N PHE A 154 14.11 -8.45 9.06
CA PHE A 154 12.80 -7.87 9.32
C PHE A 154 11.93 -7.85 8.06
N VAL A 155 10.91 -8.69 8.05
CA VAL A 155 9.88 -8.72 6.99
C VAL A 155 8.88 -7.61 7.25
N LEU A 156 8.62 -6.79 6.23
CA LEU A 156 7.61 -5.74 6.28
C LEU A 156 7.15 -5.38 4.87
N GLU A 157 5.91 -5.03 4.75
CA GLU A 157 5.28 -4.50 3.54
C GLU A 157 4.91 -3.03 3.73
N GLY A 158 5.02 -2.22 2.66
CA GLY A 158 4.66 -0.79 2.72
C GLY A 158 3.19 -0.52 3.05
N GLY A 159 2.27 -1.44 2.67
CA GLY A 159 0.85 -1.36 3.01
C GLY A 159 0.53 -1.66 4.47
N SER A 160 1.45 -2.31 5.21
CA SER A 160 1.30 -2.61 6.63
C SER A 160 1.55 -1.41 7.55
N ILE A 161 2.01 -0.28 7.02
CA ILE A 161 2.38 0.92 7.77
C ILE A 161 1.80 2.19 7.16
N HIS A 162 1.47 3.18 8.00
CA HIS A 162 1.15 4.54 7.56
C HIS A 162 1.69 5.56 8.57
N VAL A 163 2.32 6.65 8.12
CA VAL A 163 2.99 7.62 8.99
C VAL A 163 2.41 9.03 8.86
N ASP A 164 2.49 9.80 9.96
CA ASP A 164 2.11 11.23 9.97
C ASP A 164 3.25 12.17 9.55
N GLY A 165 4.43 11.62 9.23
CA GLY A 165 5.63 12.40 8.94
C GLY A 165 6.19 13.18 10.15
N GLN A 166 5.57 13.09 11.33
CA GLN A 166 5.96 13.81 12.55
C GLN A 166 6.28 12.88 13.73
N GLY A 167 6.55 11.62 13.44
CA GLY A 167 7.02 10.63 14.40
C GLY A 167 6.00 9.59 14.84
N THR A 168 4.80 9.56 14.24
CA THR A 168 3.78 8.55 14.54
C THR A 168 3.62 7.59 13.36
N VAL A 169 3.54 6.29 13.65
CA VAL A 169 3.19 5.25 12.68
C VAL A 169 1.96 4.47 13.14
N LEU A 170 1.07 4.16 12.19
CA LEU A 170 -0.05 3.24 12.35
C LEU A 170 0.32 1.87 11.77
N THR A 171 -0.15 0.81 12.41
CA THR A 171 -0.07 -0.58 11.94
C THR A 171 -1.14 -1.44 12.61
N THR A 172 -1.25 -2.72 12.20
CA THR A 172 -2.17 -3.68 12.83
C THR A 172 -1.43 -4.81 13.53
N GLU A 173 -2.01 -5.29 14.64
CA GLU A 173 -1.52 -6.48 15.34
C GLU A 173 -1.71 -7.74 14.47
N MET A 174 -2.86 -7.85 13.80
CA MET A 174 -3.19 -8.95 12.90
C MET A 174 -2.08 -9.17 11.87
N CYS A 175 -1.51 -8.11 11.28
CA CYS A 175 -0.45 -8.21 10.29
C CYS A 175 0.92 -8.46 10.95
N LEU A 176 1.44 -7.49 11.70
CA LEU A 176 2.86 -7.52 12.12
C LEU A 176 3.16 -8.56 13.21
N LEU A 177 2.15 -9.04 13.95
CA LEU A 177 2.30 -10.11 14.93
C LEU A 177 1.90 -11.49 14.36
N SER A 178 1.62 -11.59 13.05
CA SER A 178 1.31 -12.87 12.43
C SER A 178 2.55 -13.77 12.36
N PRO A 179 2.37 -15.09 12.44
CA PRO A 179 3.49 -16.04 12.32
C PRO A 179 4.21 -15.98 10.97
N GLY A 180 3.52 -15.50 9.92
CA GLY A 180 4.06 -15.37 8.57
C GLY A 180 5.01 -14.19 8.37
N ARG A 181 5.22 -13.33 9.38
CA ARG A 181 6.10 -12.15 9.28
C ARG A 181 7.39 -12.34 10.09
N ASN A 182 7.34 -12.01 11.38
CA ASN A 182 8.52 -11.96 12.24
C ASN A 182 8.27 -12.74 13.55
N PRO A 183 8.07 -14.07 13.50
CA PRO A 183 7.64 -14.86 14.68
C PRO A 183 8.64 -14.86 15.82
N GLU A 184 9.93 -14.59 15.56
CA GLU A 184 10.99 -14.53 16.57
C GLU A 184 11.06 -13.18 17.29
N LEU A 185 10.32 -12.16 16.82
CA LEU A 185 10.35 -10.82 17.38
C LEU A 185 9.16 -10.58 18.33
N SER A 186 9.44 -9.98 19.47
CA SER A 186 8.37 -9.46 20.33
C SER A 186 7.79 -8.16 19.73
N ARG A 187 6.58 -7.79 20.17
CA ARG A 187 5.97 -6.50 19.83
C ARG A 187 6.94 -5.32 20.05
N ARG A 188 7.68 -5.33 21.14
CA ARG A 188 8.67 -4.31 21.46
C ARG A 188 9.81 -4.26 20.45
N ASP A 189 10.32 -5.42 20.02
CA ASP A 189 11.38 -5.49 19.01
C ASP A 189 10.88 -4.94 17.67
N ILE A 190 9.63 -5.23 17.30
CA ILE A 190 8.99 -4.68 16.10
C ILE A 190 8.85 -3.16 16.21
N GLU A 191 8.38 -2.63 17.35
CA GLU A 191 8.30 -1.18 17.58
C GLU A 191 9.68 -0.50 17.48
N GLU A 192 10.72 -1.10 18.05
CA GLU A 192 12.09 -0.58 17.95
C GLU A 192 12.59 -0.55 16.49
N LYS A 193 12.31 -1.59 15.70
CA LYS A 193 12.65 -1.64 14.27
C LYS A 193 11.84 -0.60 13.47
N LEU A 194 10.53 -0.53 13.65
CA LEU A 194 9.70 0.50 13.00
C LEU A 194 10.22 1.92 13.30
N CYS A 195 10.48 2.22 14.58
CA CYS A 195 11.02 3.51 14.98
C CYS A 195 12.39 3.79 14.37
N GLY A 196 13.25 2.79 14.29
CA GLY A 196 14.57 2.90 13.69
C GLY A 196 14.55 3.17 12.19
N TYR A 197 13.76 2.40 11.45
CA TYR A 197 13.73 2.47 9.99
C TYR A 197 12.82 3.56 9.43
N LEU A 198 11.75 3.93 10.13
CA LEU A 198 10.84 4.98 9.70
C LEU A 198 11.15 6.37 10.30
N GLY A 199 12.10 6.45 11.24
CA GLY A 199 12.41 7.70 11.95
C GLY A 199 11.25 8.16 12.83
N CYS A 200 10.42 7.25 13.34
CA CYS A 200 9.28 7.55 14.21
C CYS A 200 9.63 7.38 15.69
N GLU A 201 8.73 7.82 16.56
CA GLU A 201 8.86 7.80 18.03
C GLU A 201 7.72 7.03 18.69
N LYS A 202 6.61 6.82 17.97
CA LYS A 202 5.41 6.22 18.51
C LYS A 202 4.73 5.32 17.48
N VAL A 203 4.34 4.13 17.92
CA VAL A 203 3.52 3.19 17.16
C VAL A 203 2.11 3.16 17.76
N ILE A 204 1.10 3.33 16.92
CA ILE A 204 -0.31 3.12 17.28
C ILE A 204 -0.74 1.82 16.59
N TRP A 205 -1.12 0.84 17.41
CA TRP A 205 -1.58 -0.45 16.96
C TRP A 205 -3.10 -0.50 16.90
N LEU A 206 -3.63 -0.86 15.75
CA LEU A 206 -4.99 -1.36 15.64
C LEU A 206 -4.97 -2.89 15.81
N ARG A 207 -6.02 -3.46 16.38
CA ARG A 207 -6.05 -4.89 16.63
C ARG A 207 -6.18 -5.68 15.33
N ASP A 208 -7.21 -5.37 14.56
CA ASP A 208 -7.59 -6.11 13.38
C ASP A 208 -7.54 -5.22 12.12
N GLY A 209 -7.21 -5.82 10.98
CA GLY A 209 -7.52 -5.31 9.66
C GLY A 209 -8.82 -5.91 9.12
N ILE A 210 -9.04 -5.75 7.80
CA ILE A 210 -10.24 -6.26 7.12
C ILE A 210 -9.92 -7.29 6.03
N ASP A 211 -8.67 -7.71 5.96
CA ASP A 211 -8.14 -8.60 4.93
C ASP A 211 -7.33 -9.75 5.57
N PRO A 212 -8.00 -10.72 6.21
CA PRO A 212 -7.30 -11.78 6.91
C PRO A 212 -6.62 -12.79 5.97
N ASP A 213 -7.13 -12.96 4.75
CA ASP A 213 -6.76 -14.06 3.86
C ASP A 213 -5.69 -13.64 2.82
N GLU A 214 -5.53 -12.34 2.53
CA GLU A 214 -4.56 -11.82 1.56
C GLU A 214 -3.33 -11.24 2.27
N THR A 215 -3.49 -10.14 3.00
CA THR A 215 -2.37 -9.40 3.61
C THR A 215 -2.25 -9.60 5.13
N ASN A 216 -3.10 -10.40 5.75
CA ASN A 216 -3.29 -10.49 7.20
C ASN A 216 -3.67 -9.13 7.82
N GLY A 217 -4.47 -8.34 7.11
CA GLY A 217 -5.06 -7.12 7.63
C GLY A 217 -4.15 -5.90 7.62
N HIS A 218 -3.67 -5.52 6.45
CA HIS A 218 -2.90 -4.27 6.25
C HIS A 218 -3.64 -3.03 6.75
N ILE A 219 -2.87 -2.05 7.23
CA ILE A 219 -3.42 -0.79 7.75
C ILE A 219 -4.00 0.10 6.67
N ASP A 220 -3.50 0.05 5.45
CA ASP A 220 -3.90 0.91 4.34
C ASP A 220 -5.32 0.65 3.82
N ASP A 221 -5.93 -0.47 4.22
CA ASP A 221 -7.35 -0.75 4.04
C ASP A 221 -8.24 -0.28 5.19
N VAL A 222 -7.65 0.13 6.32
CA VAL A 222 -8.36 0.43 7.57
C VAL A 222 -8.25 1.87 8.00
N ALA A 223 -7.03 2.45 7.96
CA ALA A 223 -6.80 3.82 8.43
C ALA A 223 -5.55 4.44 7.78
N CYS A 224 -5.59 5.75 7.54
CA CYS A 224 -4.44 6.52 7.10
C CYS A 224 -4.43 7.93 7.69
N PHE A 225 -3.25 8.53 7.85
CA PHE A 225 -3.12 9.94 8.17
C PHE A 225 -3.46 10.81 6.95
N VAL A 226 -4.36 11.76 7.13
CA VAL A 226 -4.74 12.73 6.09
C VAL A 226 -4.02 14.07 6.26
N ALA A 227 -3.58 14.35 7.47
CA ALA A 227 -2.74 15.47 7.87
C ALA A 227 -2.08 15.17 9.22
N PRO A 228 -1.09 15.96 9.69
CA PRO A 228 -0.53 15.80 11.02
C PRO A 228 -1.58 15.94 12.13
N GLY A 229 -1.78 14.87 12.92
CA GLY A 229 -2.80 14.82 13.97
C GLY A 229 -4.22 14.51 13.49
N GLU A 230 -4.41 14.26 12.17
CA GLU A 230 -5.70 13.89 11.58
C GLU A 230 -5.60 12.55 10.88
N VAL A 231 -6.54 11.64 11.16
CA VAL A 231 -6.57 10.29 10.63
C VAL A 231 -7.95 9.95 10.10
N ALA A 232 -8.02 9.34 8.93
CA ALA A 232 -9.22 8.70 8.42
C ALA A 232 -9.25 7.23 8.86
N CYS A 233 -10.42 6.69 9.14
CA CYS A 233 -10.62 5.26 9.30
C CYS A 233 -11.94 4.80 8.68
N ILE A 234 -11.99 3.51 8.33
CA ILE A 234 -13.21 2.88 7.83
C ILE A 234 -14.35 3.01 8.84
N TRP A 235 -15.57 3.14 8.32
CA TRP A 235 -16.75 3.25 9.15
C TRP A 235 -17.99 2.61 8.53
N THR A 236 -18.71 1.86 9.33
CA THR A 236 -20.07 1.41 9.02
C THR A 236 -20.91 1.40 10.30
N GLU A 237 -22.22 1.66 10.15
CA GLU A 237 -23.20 1.52 11.23
C GLU A 237 -24.04 0.24 11.10
N ASP A 238 -23.80 -0.53 10.03
CA ASP A 238 -24.49 -1.78 9.76
C ASP A 238 -23.81 -2.94 10.51
N PRO A 239 -24.45 -3.52 11.55
CA PRO A 239 -23.86 -4.62 12.31
C PRO A 239 -23.76 -5.93 11.51
N GLU A 240 -24.46 -6.04 10.38
CA GLU A 240 -24.39 -7.20 9.49
C GLU A 240 -23.19 -7.09 8.51
N ASN A 241 -22.54 -5.93 8.42
CA ASN A 241 -21.34 -5.77 7.60
C ASN A 241 -20.20 -6.58 8.21
N PRO A 242 -19.50 -7.44 7.44
CA PRO A 242 -18.43 -8.30 7.96
C PRO A 242 -17.29 -7.52 8.65
N PHE A 243 -17.09 -6.27 8.28
CA PHE A 243 -16.05 -5.41 8.81
C PHE A 243 -16.52 -4.47 9.94
N TYR A 244 -17.77 -4.61 10.40
CA TYR A 244 -18.34 -3.75 11.44
C TYR A 244 -17.48 -3.70 12.69
N GLN A 245 -17.08 -4.86 13.23
CA GLN A 245 -16.31 -4.93 14.48
C GLN A 245 -14.93 -4.25 14.31
N ALA A 246 -14.23 -4.52 13.21
CA ALA A 246 -12.93 -3.92 12.91
C ALA A 246 -13.04 -2.38 12.80
N ALA A 247 -14.07 -1.88 12.12
CA ALA A 247 -14.32 -0.44 11.98
C ALA A 247 -14.60 0.24 13.32
N GLN A 248 -15.45 -0.36 14.18
CA GLN A 248 -15.76 0.19 15.50
C GLN A 248 -14.54 0.20 16.42
N ASP A 249 -13.71 -0.87 16.41
CA ASP A 249 -12.53 -0.99 17.24
C ASP A 249 -11.43 -0.02 16.77
N ALA A 250 -11.23 0.12 15.46
CA ALA A 250 -10.30 1.08 14.88
C ALA A 250 -10.67 2.52 15.28
N PHE A 251 -11.93 2.91 15.09
CA PHE A 251 -12.41 4.25 15.47
C PHE A 251 -12.23 4.53 16.96
N ARG A 252 -12.57 3.57 17.83
CA ARG A 252 -12.41 3.69 19.28
C ARG A 252 -10.95 3.87 19.68
N THR A 253 -10.06 3.04 19.14
CA THR A 253 -8.62 3.08 19.42
C THR A 253 -8.02 4.43 18.99
N LEU A 254 -8.30 4.86 17.76
CA LEU A 254 -7.78 6.12 17.21
C LEU A 254 -8.32 7.34 17.95
N SER A 255 -9.62 7.35 18.34
CA SER A 255 -10.23 8.45 19.08
C SER A 255 -9.65 8.64 20.50
N GLN A 256 -9.06 7.59 21.08
CA GLN A 256 -8.41 7.63 22.37
C GLN A 256 -6.90 7.89 22.28
N ALA A 257 -6.32 7.71 21.09
CA ALA A 257 -4.88 7.84 20.86
C ALA A 257 -4.42 9.31 20.83
N THR A 258 -3.14 9.48 21.09
CA THR A 258 -2.41 10.70 20.80
C THR A 258 -1.27 10.38 19.84
N ASP A 259 -0.87 11.34 19.03
CA ASP A 259 0.33 11.21 18.20
C ASP A 259 1.64 11.35 19.01
N ALA A 260 2.79 11.29 18.34
CA ALA A 260 4.10 11.45 18.95
C ALA A 260 4.35 12.85 19.56
N LYS A 261 3.59 13.85 19.13
CA LYS A 261 3.64 15.23 19.67
C LYS A 261 2.67 15.45 20.83
N GLY A 262 1.93 14.40 21.25
CA GLY A 262 0.96 14.46 22.33
C GLY A 262 -0.39 15.05 21.96
N ARG A 263 -0.66 15.31 20.65
CA ARG A 263 -1.95 15.79 20.16
C ARG A 263 -2.96 14.64 20.13
N ARG A 264 -4.18 14.86 20.60
CA ARG A 264 -5.27 13.90 20.33
C ARG A 264 -5.57 13.89 18.84
N LEU A 265 -5.80 12.69 18.32
CA LEU A 265 -6.14 12.52 16.91
C LEU A 265 -7.56 13.03 16.64
N THR A 266 -7.72 13.79 15.55
CA THR A 266 -9.01 14.02 14.92
C THR A 266 -9.28 12.84 13.99
N VAL A 267 -10.38 12.12 14.24
CA VAL A 267 -10.69 10.89 13.48
C VAL A 267 -11.85 11.15 12.53
N HIS A 268 -11.58 11.01 11.24
CA HIS A 268 -12.55 11.11 10.16
C HIS A 268 -13.10 9.73 9.80
N LYS A 269 -14.38 9.65 9.52
CA LYS A 269 -15.06 8.41 9.11
C LYS A 269 -15.16 8.34 7.60
N LEU A 270 -14.71 7.24 7.02
CA LEU A 270 -14.86 6.94 5.60
C LEU A 270 -15.72 5.68 5.45
N CYS A 271 -16.79 5.78 4.69
CA CYS A 271 -17.74 4.69 4.53
C CYS A 271 -17.08 3.47 3.87
N LEU A 272 -17.63 2.30 4.14
CA LEU A 272 -17.36 1.07 3.39
C LEU A 272 -18.33 0.96 2.20
N THR A 273 -18.06 0.04 1.28
CA THR A 273 -19.00 -0.33 0.23
C THR A 273 -20.34 -0.77 0.85
N LYS A 274 -21.44 -0.44 0.18
CA LYS A 274 -22.78 -0.80 0.64
C LYS A 274 -23.01 -2.30 0.63
N LYS A 275 -22.38 -2.97 -0.32
CA LYS A 275 -22.40 -4.43 -0.45
C LYS A 275 -20.97 -4.94 -0.57
N PRO A 276 -20.64 -6.10 0.02
CA PRO A 276 -19.36 -6.74 -0.22
C PRO A 276 -19.12 -6.98 -1.71
N CYS A 277 -17.90 -6.75 -2.16
CA CYS A 277 -17.47 -7.20 -3.48
C CYS A 277 -17.09 -8.68 -3.41
N TYR A 278 -17.44 -9.43 -4.45
CA TYR A 278 -17.10 -10.84 -4.54
C TYR A 278 -16.29 -11.11 -5.80
N LEU A 279 -15.35 -12.05 -5.70
CA LEU A 279 -14.63 -12.57 -6.86
C LEU A 279 -15.61 -13.30 -7.77
N GLU A 280 -15.59 -12.93 -9.04
CA GLU A 280 -16.31 -13.57 -10.13
C GLU A 280 -15.31 -13.85 -11.26
N GLY A 281 -15.48 -14.94 -12.00
CA GLY A 281 -14.61 -15.30 -13.13
C GLY A 281 -13.32 -16.00 -12.69
N ALA A 282 -13.31 -16.61 -11.50
CA ALA A 282 -12.18 -17.40 -11.00
C ALA A 282 -11.82 -18.57 -11.95
N GLU A 283 -12.78 -19.07 -12.74
CA GLU A 283 -12.54 -20.09 -13.78
C GLU A 283 -11.59 -19.63 -14.90
N THR A 284 -11.26 -18.35 -14.95
CA THR A 284 -10.27 -17.77 -15.89
C THR A 284 -8.92 -17.47 -15.25
N ILE A 285 -8.73 -17.84 -13.99
CA ILE A 285 -7.47 -17.78 -13.25
C ILE A 285 -6.81 -19.14 -13.35
N ASP A 286 -5.54 -19.18 -13.73
CA ASP A 286 -4.80 -20.43 -13.89
C ASP A 286 -4.46 -21.01 -12.51
N ALA A 287 -4.72 -22.31 -12.32
CA ALA A 287 -4.26 -23.01 -11.13
C ALA A 287 -2.77 -23.39 -11.29
N VAL A 288 -1.92 -22.83 -10.42
CA VAL A 288 -0.46 -23.06 -10.45
C VAL A 288 -0.02 -23.58 -9.09
N GLU A 289 0.84 -24.62 -9.08
CA GLU A 289 1.44 -25.12 -7.85
C GLU A 289 2.30 -24.04 -7.18
N GLY A 290 2.10 -23.83 -5.89
CA GLY A 290 2.79 -22.79 -5.12
C GLY A 290 2.08 -21.42 -5.11
N THR A 291 0.87 -21.34 -5.67
CA THR A 291 0.01 -20.14 -5.59
C THR A 291 -1.28 -20.49 -4.84
N ALA A 292 -1.70 -19.62 -3.93
CA ALA A 292 -2.99 -19.78 -3.24
C ALA A 292 -4.15 -19.79 -4.26
N PRO A 293 -5.05 -20.77 -4.20
CA PRO A 293 -6.17 -20.85 -5.12
C PRO A 293 -7.17 -19.71 -4.86
N ARG A 294 -7.87 -19.30 -5.93
CA ARG A 294 -8.94 -18.29 -5.85
C ARG A 294 -10.24 -18.91 -6.33
N GLU A 295 -11.33 -18.66 -5.59
CA GLU A 295 -12.64 -19.24 -5.87
C GLU A 295 -13.70 -18.16 -6.05
N ASN A 296 -14.70 -18.47 -6.92
CA ASN A 296 -15.86 -17.58 -7.08
C ASN A 296 -16.64 -17.47 -5.75
N GLY A 297 -17.00 -16.26 -5.39
CA GLY A 297 -17.73 -15.96 -4.16
C GLY A 297 -16.86 -15.62 -2.97
N GLU A 298 -15.53 -15.66 -3.09
CA GLU A 298 -14.64 -15.08 -2.08
C GLU A 298 -14.86 -13.57 -1.96
N VAL A 299 -14.79 -13.05 -0.75
CA VAL A 299 -14.94 -11.59 -0.49
C VAL A 299 -13.67 -10.90 -0.95
N SER A 300 -13.82 -9.98 -1.89
CA SER A 300 -12.73 -9.10 -2.32
C SER A 300 -12.67 -7.86 -1.46
N ILE A 301 -11.47 -7.40 -1.12
CA ILE A 301 -11.27 -6.22 -0.29
C ILE A 301 -11.50 -4.94 -1.10
N ALA A 302 -12.70 -4.40 -0.99
CA ALA A 302 -13.13 -3.16 -1.63
C ALA A 302 -13.22 -2.04 -0.59
N SER A 303 -12.08 -1.53 -0.18
CA SER A 303 -12.00 -0.44 0.80
C SER A 303 -11.76 0.90 0.12
N TYR A 304 -12.65 1.89 0.37
CA TYR A 304 -12.39 3.26 -0.05
C TYR A 304 -11.20 3.90 0.68
N MET A 305 -10.73 3.29 1.78
CA MET A 305 -9.54 3.73 2.52
C MET A 305 -8.25 3.54 1.72
N ASN A 306 -8.25 2.61 0.77
CA ASN A 306 -7.10 2.32 -0.08
C ASN A 306 -6.94 3.35 -1.21
N PHE A 307 -7.13 4.65 -0.90
CA PHE A 307 -6.88 5.77 -1.81
C PHE A 307 -5.39 6.16 -1.80
N LEU A 308 -4.95 6.87 -2.83
CA LEU A 308 -3.60 7.43 -2.94
C LEU A 308 -3.67 8.96 -2.84
N ILE A 309 -2.83 9.56 -1.99
CA ILE A 309 -2.61 10.99 -1.95
C ILE A 309 -1.51 11.35 -2.93
N VAL A 310 -1.78 12.25 -3.87
CA VAL A 310 -0.80 12.78 -4.84
C VAL A 310 -0.76 14.30 -4.77
N ASN A 311 0.21 14.95 -5.41
CA ASN A 311 0.31 16.41 -5.44
C ASN A 311 -0.98 17.05 -5.98
N GLY A 312 -1.69 17.79 -5.12
CA GLY A 312 -2.91 18.50 -5.48
C GLY A 312 -4.17 17.64 -5.69
N ALA A 313 -4.07 16.30 -5.51
CA ALA A 313 -5.24 15.43 -5.65
C ALA A 313 -5.23 14.24 -4.68
N VAL A 314 -6.36 13.54 -4.62
CA VAL A 314 -6.52 12.20 -4.06
C VAL A 314 -7.14 11.32 -5.13
N ILE A 315 -6.49 10.23 -5.46
CA ILE A 315 -7.01 9.21 -6.37
C ILE A 315 -7.79 8.21 -5.53
N ALA A 316 -9.10 8.15 -5.74
CA ALA A 316 -10.02 7.40 -4.90
C ALA A 316 -10.56 6.16 -5.63
N PRO A 317 -10.51 4.97 -5.00
CA PRO A 317 -11.07 3.77 -5.60
C PRO A 317 -12.60 3.88 -5.72
N GLN A 318 -13.14 3.30 -6.79
CA GLN A 318 -14.56 3.18 -7.05
C GLN A 318 -14.85 1.73 -7.46
N TYR A 319 -16.02 1.22 -7.06
CA TYR A 319 -16.38 -0.18 -7.23
C TYR A 319 -17.67 -0.40 -8.03
N GLY A 320 -18.33 0.69 -8.47
CA GLY A 320 -19.69 0.65 -9.02
C GLY A 320 -20.74 0.45 -7.91
N ASP A 321 -20.40 0.80 -6.67
CA ASP A 321 -21.23 0.65 -5.49
C ASP A 321 -22.04 1.92 -5.21
N GLU A 322 -23.18 1.78 -4.51
CA GLU A 322 -24.06 2.89 -4.13
C GLU A 322 -23.33 3.95 -3.28
N ASN A 323 -22.31 3.56 -2.50
CA ASN A 323 -21.53 4.43 -1.65
C ASN A 323 -20.35 5.13 -2.37
N ASP A 324 -20.07 4.83 -3.65
CA ASP A 324 -18.99 5.50 -4.41
C ASP A 324 -19.05 7.01 -4.31
N ARG A 325 -20.26 7.58 -4.47
CA ARG A 325 -20.47 9.02 -4.37
C ARG A 325 -20.27 9.55 -2.96
N LEU A 326 -20.72 8.81 -1.95
CA LEU A 326 -20.56 9.19 -0.54
C LEU A 326 -19.07 9.21 -0.16
N ALA A 327 -18.30 8.22 -0.59
CA ALA A 327 -16.85 8.16 -0.35
C ALA A 327 -16.13 9.38 -0.94
N ILE A 328 -16.44 9.77 -2.18
CA ILE A 328 -15.90 10.99 -2.81
C ILE A 328 -16.24 12.23 -1.99
N GLN A 329 -17.49 12.37 -1.51
CA GLN A 329 -17.91 13.51 -0.70
C GLN A 329 -17.18 13.58 0.65
N GLN A 330 -16.98 12.43 1.31
CA GLN A 330 -16.25 12.35 2.58
C GLN A 330 -14.77 12.67 2.39
N LEU A 331 -14.14 12.14 1.34
CA LEU A 331 -12.76 12.47 1.00
C LEU A 331 -12.59 13.97 0.68
N GLN A 332 -13.53 14.58 -0.04
CA GLN A 332 -13.46 16.02 -0.31
C GLN A 332 -13.55 16.88 0.97
N GLN A 333 -14.24 16.39 2.00
CA GLN A 333 -14.26 17.08 3.31
C GLN A 333 -12.93 16.93 4.06
N MET A 334 -12.25 15.79 3.94
CA MET A 334 -10.95 15.53 4.55
C MET A 334 -9.82 16.27 3.84
N PHE A 335 -9.95 16.46 2.52
CA PHE A 335 -8.95 17.08 1.66
C PHE A 335 -9.52 18.29 0.91
N PRO A 336 -9.85 19.40 1.61
CA PRO A 336 -10.53 20.55 1.00
C PRO A 336 -9.70 21.22 -0.11
N ASP A 337 -8.37 21.14 -0.04
CA ASP A 337 -7.43 21.77 -0.96
C ASP A 337 -6.95 20.82 -2.08
N ARG A 338 -7.46 19.58 -2.14
CA ARG A 338 -7.10 18.58 -3.15
C ARG A 338 -8.30 18.20 -4.00
N GLN A 339 -8.06 17.92 -5.27
CA GLN A 339 -9.10 17.36 -6.16
C GLN A 339 -9.29 15.88 -5.86
N ILE A 340 -10.53 15.42 -5.65
CA ILE A 340 -10.81 13.99 -5.54
C ILE A 340 -11.12 13.43 -6.92
N VAL A 341 -10.35 12.43 -7.35
CA VAL A 341 -10.46 11.77 -8.66
C VAL A 341 -10.85 10.32 -8.45
N GLY A 342 -12.10 9.95 -8.73
CA GLY A 342 -12.56 8.57 -8.67
C GLY A 342 -12.06 7.74 -9.86
N VAL A 343 -11.56 6.54 -9.60
CA VAL A 343 -11.12 5.57 -10.61
C VAL A 343 -11.75 4.21 -10.31
N GLN A 344 -12.26 3.53 -11.36
CA GLN A 344 -12.81 2.18 -11.20
C GLN A 344 -11.69 1.19 -10.91
N THR A 345 -11.74 0.56 -9.73
CA THR A 345 -10.69 -0.34 -9.23
C THR A 345 -11.21 -1.72 -8.84
N ARG A 346 -12.44 -2.08 -9.23
CA ARG A 346 -12.99 -3.41 -8.93
C ARG A 346 -12.07 -4.55 -9.39
N GLU A 347 -11.38 -4.37 -10.52
CA GLU A 347 -10.44 -5.39 -11.04
C GLU A 347 -9.18 -5.54 -10.18
N LEU A 348 -8.81 -4.50 -9.43
CA LEU A 348 -7.74 -4.58 -8.44
C LEU A 348 -8.21 -5.35 -7.21
N ALA A 349 -9.41 -5.04 -6.72
CA ALA A 349 -10.01 -5.70 -5.56
C ALA A 349 -10.15 -7.21 -5.77
N VAL A 350 -10.61 -7.65 -6.94
CA VAL A 350 -10.68 -9.09 -7.27
C VAL A 350 -9.31 -9.74 -7.49
N GLY A 351 -8.25 -8.97 -7.64
CA GLY A 351 -6.85 -9.43 -7.67
C GLY A 351 -6.22 -9.59 -6.29
N GLY A 352 -6.90 -9.20 -5.21
CA GLY A 352 -6.43 -9.35 -3.82
C GLY A 352 -5.86 -8.08 -3.18
N GLY A 353 -6.06 -6.91 -3.78
CA GLY A 353 -5.61 -5.63 -3.22
C GLY A 353 -6.29 -4.44 -3.88
N ASN A 354 -5.73 -3.24 -3.78
CA ASN A 354 -6.40 -2.07 -4.31
C ASN A 354 -5.42 -0.99 -4.82
N LEU A 355 -5.90 0.23 -4.97
CA LEU A 355 -5.21 1.34 -5.62
C LEU A 355 -3.92 1.73 -4.89
N HIS A 356 -3.95 1.87 -3.55
CA HIS A 356 -2.77 2.19 -2.75
C HIS A 356 -1.72 1.06 -2.80
N CYS A 357 -2.17 -0.20 -2.82
CA CYS A 357 -1.30 -1.38 -2.88
C CYS A 357 -0.41 -1.43 -4.13
N ILE A 358 -0.82 -0.77 -5.21
CA ILE A 358 -0.09 -0.75 -6.49
C ILE A 358 0.68 0.55 -6.75
N THR A 359 0.73 1.50 -5.80
CA THR A 359 1.19 2.88 -6.04
C THR A 359 2.01 3.48 -4.89
N PRO A 360 3.27 3.03 -4.63
CA PRO A 360 4.13 3.73 -3.68
C PRO A 360 4.59 5.07 -4.25
N GLN A 361 4.51 6.10 -3.40
CA GLN A 361 5.00 7.44 -3.71
C GLN A 361 6.50 7.56 -3.48
N GLN A 362 7.15 8.39 -4.29
CA GLN A 362 8.51 8.89 -4.06
C GLN A 362 8.42 10.36 -3.62
N PRO A 363 8.83 10.71 -2.40
CA PRO A 363 8.79 12.09 -1.94
C PRO A 363 9.82 12.96 -2.66
N THR A 364 9.57 14.26 -2.69
CA THR A 364 10.61 15.25 -3.03
C THR A 364 11.68 15.27 -1.94
N ALA A 365 12.95 15.30 -2.34
CA ALA A 365 14.12 15.29 -1.47
C ALA A 365 14.20 16.52 -0.56
#